data_3daeb025073fbcebe883a1892155d0d9
#
_entry.id   3daeb025073fbcebe883a1892155d0d9
#
_cell.length_a   1.000
_cell.length_b   1.000
_cell.length_c   1.000
_cell.angle_alpha   90.00
_cell.angle_beta   90.00
_cell.angle_gamma   90.00
#
_symmetry.space_group_name_H-M   'P 1'
#
loop_
_entity.id
_entity.type
_entity.pdbx_description
1 polymer ?
#
loop_
_entity_poly.entity_id
_entity_poly.type
_entity_poly.pdbx_seq_one_letter_code
_entity_poly.pdbx_strand_id
1 'polypeptide(L)'
;MRKGVPVVDICVYLGQNPPVKLVTYRLPEIPEGYDFDVCTAEALVGRTMAVDGRLTLPTGISYSLLVIQRNNDMPLHVLRHIAGLVKGGVIVCGPRPDGSDSLKDKAESEEYRALVDELWGELTTVSQIRKVGKGKIYENIPLSEVLKYENIRPDIAIKSGNTAKDKVYFVHRRLSDADVYFLNNHSDRAFHDTVRLRTDARQAEYWDAVTGQRYMIPVKASGEKGMLLNLTLAPRESGFIVTSNNQATGLLPRIADVQETITPIEGSWNVYFDPRWGGPGKVVFDELIDWTVHADTGIRYYSGTAVYHKELNLAM
;
A
#
# COMPACT_ATOMS: atom_id res chain seq x y z
N MET A 1 11.27 4.81 5.99
CA MET A 1 10.73 5.14 4.64
C MET A 1 10.37 6.63 4.51
N ARG A 2 11.35 7.56 4.71
CA ARG A 2 11.11 9.00 4.53
C ARG A 2 11.78 9.59 3.27
N LYS A 3 12.74 8.87 2.69
CA LYS A 3 13.47 9.33 1.48
C LYS A 3 12.69 8.98 0.20
N GLY A 4 12.95 9.75 -0.86
CA GLY A 4 12.34 9.56 -2.16
C GLY A 4 10.87 10.01 -2.26
N VAL A 5 10.29 9.85 -3.43
CA VAL A 5 8.91 10.22 -3.75
C VAL A 5 8.04 8.94 -3.77
N PRO A 6 6.87 8.90 -3.13
CA PRO A 6 5.93 7.80 -3.30
C PRO A 6 5.55 7.61 -4.77
N VAL A 7 5.46 6.36 -5.20
CA VAL A 7 4.93 5.99 -6.51
C VAL A 7 3.53 5.45 -6.32
N VAL A 8 2.55 6.24 -6.71
CA VAL A 8 1.12 5.98 -6.54
C VAL A 8 0.40 6.40 -7.82
N ASP A 9 -0.44 5.54 -8.37
CA ASP A 9 -1.12 5.85 -9.63
C ASP A 9 -2.50 6.48 -9.47
N ILE A 10 -3.16 6.23 -8.35
CA ILE A 10 -4.57 6.53 -8.15
C ILE A 10 -4.73 7.52 -7.00
N CYS A 11 -5.38 8.66 -7.27
CA CYS A 11 -5.86 9.56 -6.23
C CYS A 11 -7.37 9.43 -6.12
N VAL A 12 -7.90 9.16 -4.93
CA VAL A 12 -9.35 9.02 -4.69
C VAL A 12 -9.86 10.25 -3.97
N TYR A 13 -10.76 10.99 -4.60
CA TYR A 13 -11.46 12.10 -3.97
C TYR A 13 -12.62 11.58 -3.10
N LEU A 14 -12.57 11.88 -1.79
CA LEU A 14 -13.52 11.35 -0.81
C LEU A 14 -14.86 12.12 -0.72
N GLY A 15 -14.97 13.26 -1.41
CA GLY A 15 -16.12 14.13 -1.28
C GLY A 15 -16.05 15.02 -0.04
N GLN A 16 -17.18 15.68 0.31
CA GLN A 16 -17.28 16.57 1.45
C GLN A 16 -18.26 16.11 2.54
N ASN A 17 -18.99 15.02 2.33
CA ASN A 17 -20.01 14.57 3.30
C ASN A 17 -19.35 14.11 4.61
N PRO A 18 -19.62 14.81 5.74
CA PRO A 18 -19.15 14.40 7.05
C PRO A 18 -19.93 13.15 7.56
N PRO A 19 -19.33 12.30 8.39
CA PRO A 19 -17.91 12.34 8.70
C PRO A 19 -17.07 11.75 7.56
N VAL A 20 -16.05 12.49 7.10
CA VAL A 20 -15.05 11.96 6.17
C VAL A 20 -14.23 10.91 6.90
N LYS A 21 -14.76 9.69 6.92
CA LYS A 21 -14.06 8.53 7.50
C LYS A 21 -13.41 7.76 6.37
N LEU A 22 -12.15 7.40 6.56
CA LEU A 22 -11.46 6.39 5.77
C LEU A 22 -12.10 5.02 6.08
N VAL A 23 -13.30 4.79 5.53
CA VAL A 23 -14.01 3.53 5.72
C VAL A 23 -13.85 2.75 4.44
N THR A 24 -13.21 1.61 4.55
CA THR A 24 -12.85 0.76 3.42
C THR A 24 -14.02 0.40 2.50
N TYR A 25 -15.26 0.36 3.01
CA TYR A 25 -16.46 0.07 2.19
C TYR A 25 -16.89 1.21 1.26
N ARG A 26 -16.34 2.43 1.42
CA ARG A 26 -16.61 3.57 0.52
C ARG A 26 -15.53 3.77 -0.53
N LEU A 27 -14.42 3.04 -0.43
CA LEU A 27 -13.38 3.12 -1.45
C LEU A 27 -13.80 2.34 -2.69
N PRO A 28 -13.41 2.80 -3.88
CA PRO A 28 -13.57 2.00 -5.08
C PRO A 28 -12.76 0.72 -4.97
N GLU A 29 -13.15 -0.30 -5.71
CA GLU A 29 -12.33 -1.51 -5.83
C GLU A 29 -11.03 -1.17 -6.55
N ILE A 30 -9.94 -1.14 -5.80
CA ILE A 30 -8.60 -0.89 -6.34
C ILE A 30 -8.05 -2.22 -6.88
N PRO A 31 -7.69 -2.31 -8.16
CA PRO A 31 -7.14 -3.53 -8.73
C PRO A 31 -5.81 -3.90 -8.10
N GLU A 32 -5.52 -5.20 -8.09
CA GLU A 32 -4.27 -5.70 -7.53
C GLU A 32 -3.03 -5.08 -8.19
N GLY A 33 -2.02 -4.83 -7.36
CA GLY A 33 -0.74 -4.30 -7.79
C GLY A 33 -0.71 -2.79 -8.01
N TYR A 34 -1.79 -2.08 -7.71
CA TYR A 34 -1.83 -0.62 -7.70
C TYR A 34 -1.94 -0.11 -6.27
N ASP A 35 -1.26 1.01 -6.03
CA ASP A 35 -1.40 1.76 -4.78
C ASP A 35 -2.24 3.02 -5.02
N PHE A 36 -2.83 3.55 -3.95
CA PHE A 36 -3.70 4.71 -4.01
C PHE A 36 -3.56 5.60 -2.78
N ASP A 37 -3.77 6.89 -3.01
CA ASP A 37 -3.95 7.87 -1.95
C ASP A 37 -5.39 8.41 -1.97
N VAL A 38 -5.80 8.97 -0.86
CA VAL A 38 -7.09 9.66 -0.72
C VAL A 38 -6.89 11.15 -0.51
N CYS A 39 -7.77 11.97 -1.05
CA CYS A 39 -7.72 13.41 -0.85
C CYS A 39 -9.08 14.00 -0.46
N THR A 40 -9.04 15.06 0.36
CA THR A 40 -10.17 15.91 0.67
C THR A 40 -10.32 17.01 -0.39
N ALA A 41 -11.44 17.73 -0.39
CA ALA A 41 -11.65 18.88 -1.26
C ALA A 41 -10.56 19.95 -1.08
N GLU A 42 -10.19 20.24 0.16
CA GLU A 42 -9.16 21.23 0.47
C GLU A 42 -7.80 20.82 -0.12
N ALA A 43 -7.41 19.55 0.04
CA ALA A 43 -6.16 19.04 -0.53
C ALA A 43 -6.20 19.05 -2.06
N LEU A 44 -7.32 18.65 -2.66
CA LEU A 44 -7.49 18.62 -4.11
C LEU A 44 -7.37 20.03 -4.69
N VAL A 45 -8.13 20.98 -4.17
CA VAL A 45 -8.16 22.37 -4.71
C VAL A 45 -6.88 23.13 -4.38
N GLY A 46 -6.37 22.99 -3.16
CA GLY A 46 -5.25 23.81 -2.67
C GLY A 46 -3.86 23.29 -3.03
N ARG A 47 -3.74 22.02 -3.43
CA ARG A 47 -2.41 21.38 -3.57
C ARG A 47 -2.18 20.65 -4.89
N THR A 48 -3.19 20.49 -5.74
CA THR A 48 -3.00 19.72 -6.98
C THR A 48 -2.99 20.59 -8.22
N MET A 49 -2.25 20.14 -9.22
CA MET A 49 -2.17 20.77 -10.53
C MET A 49 -2.04 19.70 -11.62
N ALA A 50 -2.39 20.06 -12.85
CA ALA A 50 -2.14 19.22 -14.02
C ALA A 50 -0.73 19.48 -14.56
N VAL A 51 0.12 18.47 -14.56
CA VAL A 51 1.47 18.52 -15.15
C VAL A 51 1.64 17.29 -16.03
N ASP A 52 1.94 17.48 -17.30
CA ASP A 52 2.14 16.41 -18.29
C ASP A 52 1.01 15.35 -18.30
N GLY A 53 -0.24 15.83 -18.14
CA GLY A 53 -1.42 14.96 -18.10
C GLY A 53 -1.64 14.19 -16.80
N ARG A 54 -0.85 14.46 -15.77
CA ARG A 54 -0.93 13.82 -14.46
C ARG A 54 -1.40 14.79 -13.38
N LEU A 55 -2.09 14.27 -12.39
CA LEU A 55 -2.45 15.01 -11.18
C LEU A 55 -1.22 15.07 -10.25
N THR A 56 -0.63 16.24 -10.09
CA THR A 56 0.67 16.39 -9.43
C THR A 56 0.57 17.31 -8.22
N LEU A 57 1.28 16.93 -7.15
CA LEU A 57 1.46 17.72 -5.93
C LEU A 57 2.79 18.49 -5.98
N PRO A 58 2.95 19.64 -5.30
CA PRO A 58 4.21 20.38 -5.21
C PRO A 58 5.38 19.56 -4.64
N THR A 59 5.08 18.49 -3.89
CA THR A 59 6.06 17.54 -3.34
C THR A 59 6.65 16.57 -4.37
N GLY A 60 6.18 16.60 -5.62
CA GLY A 60 6.60 15.71 -6.70
C GLY A 60 5.78 14.41 -6.80
N ILE A 61 4.85 14.16 -5.87
CA ILE A 61 3.91 13.03 -6.00
C ILE A 61 3.01 13.29 -7.20
N SER A 62 2.80 12.27 -8.01
CA SER A 62 2.10 12.39 -9.28
C SER A 62 1.24 11.16 -9.56
N TYR A 63 -0.07 11.37 -9.71
CA TYR A 63 -1.05 10.31 -9.95
C TYR A 63 -1.40 10.25 -11.44
N SER A 64 -1.63 9.05 -11.93
CA SER A 64 -2.05 8.79 -13.32
C SER A 64 -3.52 9.15 -13.54
N LEU A 65 -4.34 9.03 -12.50
CA LEU A 65 -5.77 9.34 -12.57
C LEU A 65 -6.36 9.79 -11.24
N LEU A 66 -7.46 10.54 -11.32
CA LEU A 66 -8.30 10.95 -10.22
C LEU A 66 -9.60 10.13 -10.25
N VAL A 67 -9.91 9.46 -9.13
CA VAL A 67 -11.18 8.73 -8.97
C VAL A 67 -12.15 9.54 -8.14
N ILE A 68 -13.37 9.71 -8.65
CA ILE A 68 -14.50 10.35 -7.97
C ILE A 68 -15.47 9.24 -7.56
N GLN A 69 -15.89 9.24 -6.30
CA GLN A 69 -16.82 8.25 -5.78
C GLN A 69 -18.28 8.57 -6.13
N ARG A 70 -19.14 7.54 -6.11
CA ARG A 70 -20.59 7.72 -6.19
C ARG A 70 -21.13 8.50 -4.98
N ASN A 71 -22.26 9.17 -5.17
CA ASN A 71 -22.93 10.03 -4.17
C ASN A 71 -22.00 11.15 -3.69
N ASN A 72 -21.31 11.75 -4.62
CA ASN A 72 -20.36 12.80 -4.35
C ASN A 72 -21.10 14.15 -4.45
N ASP A 73 -21.43 14.70 -3.28
CA ASP A 73 -21.76 16.11 -3.21
C ASP A 73 -20.52 16.92 -3.53
N MET A 74 -20.52 17.57 -4.70
CA MET A 74 -19.38 18.28 -5.24
C MET A 74 -19.64 19.77 -5.28
N PRO A 75 -19.02 20.56 -4.40
CA PRO A 75 -19.15 22.00 -4.46
C PRO A 75 -18.61 22.60 -5.74
N LEU A 76 -19.17 23.72 -6.16
CA LEU A 76 -18.81 24.41 -7.41
C LEU A 76 -17.32 24.71 -7.52
N HIS A 77 -16.66 25.13 -6.43
CA HIS A 77 -15.22 25.43 -6.46
C HIS A 77 -14.36 24.18 -6.72
N VAL A 78 -14.79 22.99 -6.22
CA VAL A 78 -14.13 21.70 -6.51
C VAL A 78 -14.37 21.33 -7.97
N LEU A 79 -15.60 21.48 -8.46
CA LEU A 79 -15.95 21.18 -9.84
C LEU A 79 -15.15 22.06 -10.83
N ARG A 80 -15.01 23.37 -10.55
CA ARG A 80 -14.17 24.30 -11.31
C ARG A 80 -12.71 23.81 -11.37
N HIS A 81 -12.18 23.39 -10.23
CA HIS A 81 -10.81 22.87 -10.17
C HIS A 81 -10.63 21.59 -10.99
N ILE A 82 -11.55 20.62 -10.85
CA ILE A 82 -11.55 19.38 -11.62
C ILE A 82 -11.65 19.70 -13.13
N ALA A 83 -12.49 20.65 -13.53
CA ALA A 83 -12.58 21.08 -14.92
C ALA A 83 -11.24 21.60 -15.45
N GLY A 84 -10.53 22.40 -14.66
CA GLY A 84 -9.18 22.85 -14.98
C GLY A 84 -8.18 21.71 -15.12
N LEU A 85 -8.22 20.74 -14.19
CA LEU A 85 -7.36 19.56 -14.22
C LEU A 85 -7.59 18.71 -15.49
N VAL A 86 -8.86 18.42 -15.83
CA VAL A 86 -9.21 17.65 -17.02
C VAL A 86 -8.79 18.39 -18.29
N LYS A 87 -9.06 19.68 -18.39
CA LYS A 87 -8.60 20.50 -19.54
C LYS A 87 -7.07 20.48 -19.67
N GLY A 88 -6.36 20.40 -18.54
CA GLY A 88 -4.89 20.28 -18.47
C GLY A 88 -4.34 18.88 -18.80
N GLY A 89 -5.22 17.88 -18.94
CA GLY A 89 -4.82 16.52 -19.36
C GLY A 89 -5.06 15.43 -18.33
N VAL A 90 -5.50 15.74 -17.11
CA VAL A 90 -5.75 14.73 -16.07
C VAL A 90 -6.92 13.82 -16.49
N ILE A 91 -6.75 12.53 -16.22
CA ILE A 91 -7.77 11.51 -16.39
C ILE A 91 -8.63 11.44 -15.14
N VAL A 92 -9.94 11.51 -15.30
CA VAL A 92 -10.92 11.37 -14.23
C VAL A 92 -11.76 10.12 -14.46
N CYS A 93 -11.93 9.33 -13.41
CA CYS A 93 -12.78 8.15 -13.41
C CYS A 93 -13.86 8.29 -12.33
N GLY A 94 -15.11 8.27 -12.72
CA GLY A 94 -16.23 8.35 -11.79
C GLY A 94 -17.52 8.88 -12.39
N PRO A 95 -18.61 8.76 -11.62
CA PRO A 95 -19.93 9.16 -12.09
C PRO A 95 -20.06 10.67 -12.22
N ARG A 96 -21.02 11.09 -13.02
CA ARG A 96 -21.52 12.46 -13.04
C ARG A 96 -21.98 12.87 -11.64
N PRO A 97 -21.57 14.05 -11.11
CA PRO A 97 -22.04 14.52 -9.83
C PRO A 97 -23.54 14.81 -9.83
N ASP A 98 -24.24 14.38 -8.78
CA ASP A 98 -25.70 14.53 -8.68
C ASP A 98 -26.13 15.97 -8.32
N GLY A 99 -25.24 16.74 -7.69
CA GLY A 99 -25.53 18.09 -7.25
C GLY A 99 -24.54 18.65 -6.27
N SER A 100 -24.95 19.68 -5.60
CA SER A 100 -24.24 20.28 -4.46
C SER A 100 -25.27 20.74 -3.44
N ASP A 101 -25.08 20.33 -2.19
CA ASP A 101 -25.95 20.72 -1.07
C ASP A 101 -25.75 22.16 -0.61
N SER A 102 -24.84 22.92 -1.23
CA SER A 102 -24.63 24.31 -0.87
C SER A 102 -25.78 25.18 -1.34
N LEU A 103 -26.20 26.12 -0.49
CA LEU A 103 -27.15 27.19 -0.86
C LEU A 103 -26.46 28.02 -1.96
N LYS A 104 -27.01 27.96 -3.16
CA LYS A 104 -26.47 28.66 -4.34
C LYS A 104 -27.49 29.68 -4.83
N ASP A 105 -26.97 30.77 -5.38
CA ASP A 105 -27.77 31.62 -6.21
C ASP A 105 -28.04 30.95 -7.59
N LYS A 106 -28.89 31.62 -8.39
CA LYS A 106 -29.26 31.10 -9.70
C LYS A 106 -28.06 31.00 -10.65
N ALA A 107 -27.16 32.01 -10.63
CA ALA A 107 -25.98 32.03 -11.49
C ALA A 107 -25.00 30.90 -11.17
N GLU A 108 -24.74 30.66 -9.88
CA GLU A 108 -23.90 29.50 -9.46
C GLU A 108 -24.52 28.17 -9.87
N SER A 109 -25.85 28.04 -9.82
CA SER A 109 -26.57 26.83 -10.24
C SER A 109 -26.49 26.61 -11.75
N GLU A 110 -26.56 27.66 -12.54
CA GLU A 110 -26.41 27.59 -14.00
C GLU A 110 -24.97 27.23 -14.40
N GLU A 111 -23.98 27.86 -13.78
CA GLU A 111 -22.57 27.54 -13.99
C GLU A 111 -22.27 26.10 -13.61
N TYR A 112 -22.76 25.62 -12.48
CA TYR A 112 -22.58 24.23 -12.03
C TYR A 112 -23.08 23.25 -13.09
N ARG A 113 -24.29 23.44 -13.58
CA ARG A 113 -24.86 22.59 -14.63
C ARG A 113 -24.05 22.63 -15.91
N ALA A 114 -23.63 23.82 -16.36
CA ALA A 114 -22.84 23.99 -17.56
C ALA A 114 -21.48 23.24 -17.45
N LEU A 115 -20.81 23.30 -16.29
CA LEU A 115 -19.57 22.55 -16.07
C LEU A 115 -19.78 21.05 -16.01
N VAL A 116 -20.84 20.58 -15.35
CA VAL A 116 -21.16 19.15 -15.32
C VAL A 116 -21.48 18.63 -16.73
N ASP A 117 -22.25 19.38 -17.52
CA ASP A 117 -22.59 19.03 -18.91
C ASP A 117 -21.34 19.09 -19.82
N GLU A 118 -20.47 20.04 -19.61
CA GLU A 118 -19.18 20.09 -20.33
C GLU A 118 -18.35 18.84 -20.06
N LEU A 119 -18.24 18.44 -18.78
CA LEU A 119 -17.34 17.37 -18.35
C LEU A 119 -17.92 15.99 -18.62
N TRP A 120 -19.16 15.72 -18.20
CA TRP A 120 -19.81 14.40 -18.31
C TRP A 120 -20.78 14.28 -19.48
N GLY A 121 -21.27 15.40 -20.02
CA GLY A 121 -22.33 15.38 -21.01
C GLY A 121 -23.73 15.13 -20.39
N GLU A 122 -24.65 14.62 -21.18
CA GLU A 122 -25.98 14.26 -20.70
C GLU A 122 -25.95 13.08 -19.73
N LEU A 123 -26.91 13.05 -18.82
CA LEU A 123 -27.04 11.95 -17.86
C LEU A 123 -27.23 10.62 -18.60
N THR A 124 -26.38 9.66 -18.30
CA THR A 124 -26.44 8.32 -18.92
C THR A 124 -26.19 7.22 -17.91
N THR A 125 -26.77 6.06 -18.14
CA THR A 125 -26.46 4.83 -17.40
C THR A 125 -25.49 3.92 -18.16
N VAL A 126 -25.13 4.32 -19.39
CA VAL A 126 -24.21 3.57 -20.24
C VAL A 126 -22.78 3.99 -19.97
N SER A 127 -21.86 3.05 -20.08
CA SER A 127 -20.42 3.34 -20.01
C SER A 127 -20.02 4.31 -21.12
N GLN A 128 -19.33 5.38 -20.73
CA GLN A 128 -18.85 6.36 -21.70
C GLN A 128 -17.45 6.88 -21.39
N ILE A 129 -16.75 7.25 -22.46
CA ILE A 129 -15.46 7.93 -22.41
C ILE A 129 -15.63 9.29 -23.10
N ARG A 130 -15.38 10.36 -22.36
CA ARG A 130 -15.51 11.71 -22.87
C ARG A 130 -14.15 12.41 -22.87
N LYS A 131 -13.73 12.91 -24.00
CA LYS A 131 -12.53 13.73 -24.13
C LYS A 131 -12.87 15.20 -23.91
N VAL A 132 -12.19 15.84 -22.94
CA VAL A 132 -12.39 17.24 -22.61
C VAL A 132 -11.02 17.92 -22.51
N GLY A 133 -10.77 18.89 -23.39
CA GLY A 133 -9.44 19.48 -23.52
C GLY A 133 -8.39 18.42 -23.86
N LYS A 134 -7.36 18.31 -23.02
CA LYS A 134 -6.30 17.30 -23.15
C LYS A 134 -6.59 16.02 -22.37
N GLY A 135 -7.54 16.05 -21.44
CA GLY A 135 -7.87 14.95 -20.56
C GLY A 135 -9.08 14.14 -20.99
N LYS A 136 -9.48 13.23 -20.14
CA LYS A 136 -10.59 12.30 -20.37
C LYS A 136 -11.39 12.07 -19.10
N ILE A 137 -12.69 11.82 -19.25
CA ILE A 137 -13.57 11.34 -18.19
C ILE A 137 -14.08 9.96 -18.56
N TYR A 138 -13.94 9.04 -17.64
CA TYR A 138 -14.43 7.67 -17.71
C TYR A 138 -15.63 7.54 -16.76
N GLU A 139 -16.81 7.35 -17.29
CA GLU A 139 -18.05 7.19 -16.53
C GLU A 139 -18.60 5.77 -16.69
N ASN A 140 -19.02 5.17 -15.57
CA ASN A 140 -19.57 3.79 -15.53
C ASN A 140 -18.65 2.71 -16.14
N ILE A 141 -17.34 2.94 -16.10
CA ILE A 141 -16.31 1.99 -16.55
C ILE A 141 -15.53 1.51 -15.33
N PRO A 142 -15.37 0.18 -15.13
CA PRO A 142 -14.56 -0.36 -14.05
C PRO A 142 -13.13 0.19 -14.07
N LEU A 143 -12.58 0.53 -12.90
CA LEU A 143 -11.24 1.10 -12.79
C LEU A 143 -10.17 0.20 -13.42
N SER A 144 -10.31 -1.12 -13.30
CA SER A 144 -9.42 -2.10 -13.94
C SER A 144 -9.38 -1.99 -15.46
N GLU A 145 -10.49 -1.61 -16.09
CA GLU A 145 -10.55 -1.37 -17.54
C GLU A 145 -9.96 -0.03 -17.92
N VAL A 146 -10.23 1.02 -17.13
CA VAL A 146 -9.63 2.34 -17.35
C VAL A 146 -8.11 2.26 -17.33
N LEU A 147 -7.54 1.57 -16.34
CA LEU A 147 -6.09 1.36 -16.22
C LEU A 147 -5.52 0.63 -17.44
N LYS A 148 -6.23 -0.34 -17.99
CA LYS A 148 -5.86 -1.04 -19.23
C LYS A 148 -5.94 -0.13 -20.46
N TYR A 149 -7.03 0.64 -20.61
CA TYR A 149 -7.20 1.58 -21.74
C TYR A 149 -6.13 2.67 -21.77
N GLU A 150 -5.73 3.13 -20.60
CA GLU A 150 -4.69 4.16 -20.46
C GLU A 150 -3.27 3.58 -20.39
N ASN A 151 -3.16 2.26 -20.54
CA ASN A 151 -1.86 1.55 -20.52
C ASN A 151 -1.06 1.78 -19.23
N ILE A 152 -1.75 2.02 -18.11
CA ILE A 152 -1.17 2.17 -16.79
C ILE A 152 -0.96 0.77 -16.23
N ARG A 153 0.29 0.36 -16.09
CA ARG A 153 0.65 -0.98 -15.61
C ARG A 153 0.67 -1.02 -14.08
N PRO A 154 0.35 -2.18 -13.48
CA PRO A 154 0.49 -2.36 -12.03
C PRO A 154 1.94 -2.15 -11.59
N ASP A 155 2.11 -1.64 -10.40
CA ASP A 155 3.42 -1.37 -9.80
C ASP A 155 4.12 -2.66 -9.38
N ILE A 156 3.31 -3.62 -8.89
CA ILE A 156 3.71 -5.00 -8.65
C ILE A 156 2.69 -5.96 -9.26
N ALA A 157 3.15 -7.02 -9.91
CA ALA A 157 2.29 -8.10 -10.38
C ALA A 157 2.82 -9.44 -9.89
N ILE A 158 1.97 -10.20 -9.21
CA ILE A 158 2.26 -11.53 -8.67
C ILE A 158 1.68 -12.56 -9.64
N LYS A 159 2.48 -13.53 -10.05
CA LYS A 159 2.10 -14.48 -11.10
C LYS A 159 0.87 -15.32 -10.74
N SER A 160 0.77 -15.81 -9.50
CA SER A 160 -0.39 -16.58 -9.02
C SER A 160 -1.57 -15.71 -8.59
N GLY A 161 -1.41 -14.38 -8.60
CA GLY A 161 -2.35 -13.44 -8.01
C GLY A 161 -2.16 -13.28 -6.50
N ASN A 162 -2.70 -12.19 -5.97
CA ASN A 162 -2.60 -11.86 -4.54
C ASN A 162 -3.91 -12.24 -3.86
N THR A 163 -4.02 -13.49 -3.42
CA THR A 163 -5.26 -13.99 -2.81
C THR A 163 -5.48 -13.41 -1.40
N ALA A 164 -6.72 -13.43 -0.92
CA ALA A 164 -7.05 -12.99 0.43
C ALA A 164 -6.33 -13.78 1.53
N LYS A 165 -5.88 -15.02 1.22
CA LYS A 165 -5.16 -15.90 2.14
C LYS A 165 -3.65 -15.70 2.14
N ASP A 166 -3.09 -15.22 1.02
CA ASP A 166 -1.65 -15.10 0.81
C ASP A 166 -1.31 -13.65 0.40
N LYS A 167 -1.78 -12.70 1.19
CA LYS A 167 -1.76 -11.28 0.85
C LYS A 167 -0.38 -10.66 1.13
N VAL A 168 0.27 -10.21 0.08
CA VAL A 168 1.47 -9.39 0.15
C VAL A 168 1.09 -7.94 -0.05
N TYR A 169 1.36 -7.11 0.94
CA TYR A 169 1.24 -5.65 0.82
C TYR A 169 2.55 -5.05 0.37
N PHE A 170 2.47 -3.94 -0.32
CA PHE A 170 3.66 -3.22 -0.77
C PHE A 170 3.49 -1.71 -0.64
N VAL A 171 4.62 -1.02 -0.61
CA VAL A 171 4.75 0.43 -0.79
C VAL A 171 5.95 0.67 -1.66
N HIS A 172 5.81 1.48 -2.70
CA HIS A 172 6.89 1.84 -3.61
C HIS A 172 7.33 3.29 -3.43
N ARG A 173 8.64 3.51 -3.39
CA ARG A 173 9.23 4.85 -3.40
C ARG A 173 10.35 4.92 -4.42
N ARG A 174 10.36 6.00 -5.19
CA ARG A 174 11.40 6.31 -6.16
C ARG A 174 12.43 7.25 -5.57
N LEU A 175 13.68 6.85 -5.64
CA LEU A 175 14.85 7.67 -5.35
C LEU A 175 15.43 8.21 -6.67
N SER A 176 16.47 9.02 -6.60
CA SER A 176 17.17 9.53 -7.78
C SER A 176 17.85 8.44 -8.61
N ASP A 177 18.27 7.34 -7.96
CA ASP A 177 19.10 6.28 -8.53
C ASP A 177 18.60 4.87 -8.26
N ALA A 178 17.45 4.73 -7.58
CA ALA A 178 16.89 3.45 -7.21
C ALA A 178 15.37 3.51 -7.03
N ASP A 179 14.70 2.38 -7.22
CA ASP A 179 13.34 2.16 -6.73
C ASP A 179 13.38 1.27 -5.48
N VAL A 180 12.59 1.61 -4.46
CA VAL A 180 12.52 0.89 -3.19
C VAL A 180 11.11 0.40 -2.97
N TYR A 181 10.94 -0.91 -2.99
CA TYR A 181 9.69 -1.60 -2.66
C TYR A 181 9.79 -2.15 -1.25
N PHE A 182 8.99 -1.66 -0.32
CA PHE A 182 8.75 -2.33 0.94
C PHE A 182 7.66 -3.37 0.74
N LEU A 183 7.91 -4.60 1.15
CA LEU A 183 6.98 -5.71 1.02
C LEU A 183 6.70 -6.31 2.39
N ASN A 184 5.47 -6.73 2.60
CA ASN A 184 5.02 -7.42 3.81
C ASN A 184 4.16 -8.61 3.45
N ASN A 185 4.60 -9.81 3.81
CA ASN A 185 3.77 -11.01 3.79
C ASN A 185 2.83 -10.99 4.98
N HIS A 186 1.56 -10.65 4.76
CA HIS A 186 0.55 -10.54 5.82
C HIS A 186 -0.12 -11.89 6.15
N SER A 187 0.43 -13.01 5.71
CA SER A 187 -0.09 -14.34 5.98
C SER A 187 0.78 -15.12 6.98
N ASP A 188 0.20 -16.20 7.56
CA ASP A 188 0.91 -17.15 8.41
C ASP A 188 1.61 -18.25 7.60
N ARG A 189 1.70 -18.08 6.28
CA ARG A 189 2.35 -19.00 5.34
C ARG A 189 3.49 -18.32 4.64
N ALA A 190 4.50 -19.11 4.25
CA ALA A 190 5.55 -18.60 3.39
C ALA A 190 4.96 -18.21 2.02
N PHE A 191 5.35 -17.05 1.53
CA PHE A 191 5.07 -16.61 0.17
C PHE A 191 6.23 -17.03 -0.73
N HIS A 192 5.91 -17.67 -1.84
CA HIS A 192 6.91 -18.04 -2.85
C HIS A 192 6.30 -17.90 -4.23
N ASP A 193 6.68 -16.88 -4.98
CA ASP A 193 6.16 -16.67 -6.33
C ASP A 193 7.11 -15.85 -7.21
N THR A 194 6.80 -15.81 -8.49
CA THR A 194 7.41 -14.90 -9.44
C THR A 194 6.68 -13.58 -9.44
N VAL A 195 7.39 -12.51 -9.14
CA VAL A 195 6.84 -11.15 -9.12
C VAL A 195 7.45 -10.30 -10.24
N ARG A 196 6.64 -9.39 -10.77
CA ARG A 196 7.08 -8.34 -11.69
C ARG A 196 6.98 -7.00 -10.99
N LEU A 197 8.07 -6.26 -10.97
CA LEU A 197 8.16 -4.90 -10.45
C LEU A 197 8.20 -3.90 -11.61
N ARG A 198 7.50 -2.78 -11.48
CA ARG A 198 7.49 -1.71 -12.48
C ARG A 198 8.71 -0.80 -12.30
N THR A 199 9.84 -1.25 -12.75
CA THR A 199 11.12 -0.54 -12.73
C THR A 199 11.89 -0.79 -14.01
N ASP A 200 12.74 0.15 -14.40
CA ASP A 200 13.67 0.02 -15.53
C ASP A 200 15.07 -0.43 -15.08
N ALA A 201 15.23 -0.70 -13.79
CA ALA A 201 16.47 -1.18 -13.20
C ALA A 201 16.83 -2.60 -13.68
N ARG A 202 18.10 -2.95 -13.59
CA ARG A 202 18.63 -4.24 -14.02
C ARG A 202 19.05 -5.15 -12.88
N GLN A 203 19.19 -4.61 -11.68
CA GLN A 203 19.64 -5.33 -10.49
C GLN A 203 18.65 -5.15 -9.35
N ALA A 204 18.56 -6.16 -8.50
CA ALA A 204 17.72 -6.17 -7.33
C ALA A 204 18.48 -6.70 -6.11
N GLU A 205 18.32 -6.02 -5.00
CA GLU A 205 18.79 -6.42 -3.69
C GLU A 205 17.60 -6.63 -2.76
N TYR A 206 17.71 -7.61 -1.88
CA TYR A 206 16.84 -7.72 -0.72
C TYR A 206 17.54 -7.14 0.50
N TRP A 207 16.89 -6.22 1.18
CA TRP A 207 17.37 -5.66 2.44
C TRP A 207 16.46 -6.14 3.55
N ASP A 208 17.01 -6.94 4.44
CA ASP A 208 16.31 -7.41 5.63
C ASP A 208 16.06 -6.26 6.60
N ALA A 209 14.79 -6.00 6.90
CA ALA A 209 14.40 -4.88 7.76
C ALA A 209 14.75 -5.11 9.25
N VAL A 210 14.96 -6.37 9.66
CA VAL A 210 15.26 -6.75 11.05
C VAL A 210 16.76 -6.77 11.32
N THR A 211 17.51 -7.44 10.44
CA THR A 211 18.97 -7.63 10.63
C THR A 211 19.81 -6.54 9.98
N GLY A 212 19.23 -5.78 9.03
CA GLY A 212 19.96 -4.83 8.20
C GLY A 212 20.88 -5.47 7.16
N GLN A 213 20.84 -6.78 7.02
CA GLN A 213 21.64 -7.51 6.03
C GLN A 213 21.09 -7.27 4.62
N ARG A 214 22.01 -7.35 3.64
CA ARG A 214 21.70 -7.15 2.23
C ARG A 214 22.09 -8.37 1.43
N TYR A 215 21.23 -8.75 0.48
CA TYR A 215 21.40 -9.92 -0.35
C TYR A 215 21.10 -9.60 -1.82
N MET A 216 21.76 -10.27 -2.75
CA MET A 216 21.38 -10.20 -4.16
C MET A 216 20.15 -11.06 -4.44
N ILE A 217 19.22 -10.51 -5.21
CA ILE A 217 18.12 -11.29 -5.80
C ILE A 217 18.44 -11.55 -7.27
N PRO A 218 18.47 -12.81 -7.72
CA PRO A 218 18.61 -13.12 -9.12
C PRO A 218 17.44 -12.57 -9.95
N VAL A 219 17.76 -11.70 -10.91
CA VAL A 219 16.78 -11.13 -11.83
C VAL A 219 16.61 -12.07 -13.02
N LYS A 220 15.39 -12.54 -13.27
CA LYS A 220 15.08 -13.43 -14.40
C LYS A 220 15.00 -12.71 -15.73
N ALA A 221 14.44 -11.50 -15.72
CA ALA A 221 14.30 -10.64 -16.89
C ALA A 221 14.12 -9.19 -16.44
N SER A 222 14.63 -8.26 -17.22
CA SER A 222 14.46 -6.83 -17.05
C SER A 222 14.27 -6.16 -18.42
N GLY A 223 13.58 -5.01 -18.46
CA GLY A 223 13.35 -4.25 -19.67
C GLY A 223 12.04 -3.47 -19.63
N GLU A 224 11.52 -3.07 -20.78
CA GLU A 224 10.31 -2.23 -20.91
C GLU A 224 9.08 -2.74 -20.15
N LYS A 225 8.97 -4.07 -19.96
CA LYS A 225 7.86 -4.67 -19.19
C LYS A 225 8.09 -4.69 -17.69
N GLY A 226 9.19 -4.14 -17.20
CA GLY A 226 9.63 -4.16 -15.81
C GLY A 226 10.55 -5.34 -15.48
N MET A 227 10.88 -5.49 -14.19
CA MET A 227 11.79 -6.51 -13.68
C MET A 227 11.04 -7.75 -13.21
N LEU A 228 11.46 -8.93 -13.62
CA LEU A 228 10.90 -10.21 -13.22
C LEU A 228 11.89 -10.93 -12.30
N LEU A 229 11.45 -11.34 -11.13
CA LEU A 229 12.27 -12.06 -10.15
C LEU A 229 11.43 -13.08 -9.37
N ASN A 230 12.09 -14.04 -8.73
CA ASN A 230 11.46 -14.89 -7.73
C ASN A 230 11.58 -14.20 -6.37
N LEU A 231 10.46 -14.17 -5.64
CA LEU A 231 10.41 -13.63 -4.29
C LEU A 231 9.94 -14.72 -3.33
N THR A 232 10.69 -14.86 -2.25
CA THR A 232 10.29 -15.69 -1.11
C THR A 232 10.27 -14.81 0.13
N LEU A 233 9.17 -14.87 0.88
CA LEU A 233 9.02 -14.21 2.18
C LEU A 233 8.51 -15.26 3.17
N ALA A 234 9.14 -15.37 4.32
CA ALA A 234 8.66 -16.20 5.42
C ALA A 234 7.28 -15.72 5.90
N PRO A 235 6.56 -16.51 6.72
CA PRO A 235 5.35 -16.05 7.38
C PRO A 235 5.59 -14.74 8.13
N ARG A 236 4.73 -13.74 7.92
CA ARG A 236 4.82 -12.40 8.55
C ARG A 236 6.09 -11.62 8.26
N GLU A 237 6.95 -12.10 7.38
CA GLU A 237 8.18 -11.39 7.00
C GLU A 237 7.87 -10.10 6.25
N SER A 238 8.69 -9.07 6.55
CA SER A 238 8.75 -7.84 5.76
C SER A 238 10.18 -7.46 5.45
N GLY A 239 10.39 -6.87 4.29
CA GLY A 239 11.70 -6.43 3.84
C GLY A 239 11.61 -5.46 2.67
N PHE A 240 12.76 -5.04 2.19
CA PHE A 240 12.84 -4.13 1.07
C PHE A 240 13.43 -4.83 -0.14
N ILE A 241 12.84 -4.59 -1.32
CA ILE A 241 13.54 -4.82 -2.58
C ILE A 241 14.02 -3.47 -3.07
N VAL A 242 15.32 -3.33 -3.21
CA VAL A 242 15.96 -2.14 -3.77
C VAL A 242 16.45 -2.47 -5.17
N THR A 243 15.94 -1.77 -6.16
CA THR A 243 16.31 -1.99 -7.57
C THR A 243 17.12 -0.82 -8.09
N SER A 244 18.21 -1.09 -8.77
CA SER A 244 19.08 -0.05 -9.33
C SER A 244 19.82 -0.55 -10.58
N ASN A 245 20.50 0.38 -11.26
CA ASN A 245 21.45 0.05 -12.32
C ASN A 245 22.90 0.02 -11.84
N ASN A 246 23.13 0.36 -10.57
CA ASN A 246 24.45 0.34 -9.96
C ASN A 246 24.86 -1.08 -9.59
N GLN A 247 26.11 -1.43 -9.88
CA GLN A 247 26.62 -2.77 -9.57
C GLN A 247 26.85 -2.89 -8.05
N ALA A 248 26.06 -3.73 -7.38
CA ALA A 248 26.37 -4.13 -6.01
C ALA A 248 27.49 -5.17 -6.03
N THR A 249 28.57 -4.89 -5.36
CA THR A 249 29.72 -5.82 -5.24
C THR A 249 29.73 -6.47 -3.86
N GLY A 250 30.09 -7.75 -3.80
CA GLY A 250 30.34 -8.46 -2.54
C GLY A 250 29.10 -8.93 -1.78
N LEU A 251 27.89 -8.84 -2.36
CA LEU A 251 26.70 -9.39 -1.74
C LEU A 251 26.54 -10.89 -2.06
N LEU A 252 26.15 -11.64 -1.05
CA LEU A 252 25.78 -13.04 -1.21
C LEU A 252 24.37 -13.16 -1.78
N PRO A 253 24.06 -14.22 -2.54
CA PRO A 253 22.69 -14.48 -2.96
C PRO A 253 21.84 -14.77 -1.73
N ARG A 254 20.58 -14.32 -1.75
CA ARG A 254 19.59 -14.67 -0.72
C ARG A 254 19.27 -16.16 -0.88
N ILE A 255 19.66 -16.94 0.10
CA ILE A 255 19.29 -18.35 0.18
C ILE A 255 17.91 -18.39 0.84
N ALA A 256 16.88 -18.73 0.05
CA ALA A 256 15.48 -18.70 0.51
C ALA A 256 15.11 -19.89 1.40
N ASP A 257 15.90 -20.95 1.41
CA ASP A 257 15.64 -22.19 2.15
C ASP A 257 16.78 -22.45 3.15
N VAL A 258 16.74 -21.80 4.30
CA VAL A 258 17.32 -22.40 5.49
C VAL A 258 16.29 -23.44 5.94
N GLN A 259 16.60 -24.71 5.80
CA GLN A 259 15.84 -25.77 6.48
C GLN A 259 16.04 -25.54 7.98
N GLU A 260 15.10 -24.87 8.60
CA GLU A 260 15.05 -24.74 10.04
C GLU A 260 14.67 -26.11 10.61
N THR A 261 15.60 -26.76 11.29
CA THR A 261 15.26 -27.91 12.12
C THR A 261 14.74 -27.39 13.45
N ILE A 262 13.43 -27.44 13.64
CA ILE A 262 12.79 -27.06 14.88
C ILE A 262 12.90 -28.25 15.83
N THR A 263 13.71 -28.11 16.89
CA THR A 263 13.81 -29.09 17.95
C THR A 263 13.04 -28.55 19.18
N PRO A 264 12.01 -29.25 19.66
CA PRO A 264 11.28 -28.82 20.86
C PRO A 264 12.23 -28.82 22.06
N ILE A 265 12.17 -27.76 22.85
CA ILE A 265 12.91 -27.65 24.11
C ILE A 265 12.04 -28.24 25.20
N GLU A 266 12.30 -29.50 25.53
CA GLU A 266 11.57 -30.25 26.59
C GLU A 266 12.14 -30.02 27.98
N GLY A 267 11.33 -30.28 29.01
CA GLY A 267 11.69 -30.24 30.44
C GLY A 267 11.51 -28.86 31.07
N SER A 268 11.74 -28.80 32.38
CA SER A 268 11.42 -27.66 33.23
C SER A 268 12.33 -26.45 33.03
N TRP A 269 11.81 -25.29 33.38
CA TRP A 269 12.47 -23.99 33.35
C TRP A 269 12.60 -23.43 34.75
N ASN A 270 13.77 -22.87 35.11
CA ASN A 270 13.90 -22.01 36.25
C ASN A 270 13.50 -20.58 35.89
N VAL A 271 12.42 -20.11 36.53
CA VAL A 271 11.90 -18.74 36.26
C VAL A 271 12.07 -17.90 37.51
N TYR A 272 12.64 -16.72 37.38
CA TYR A 272 12.83 -15.78 38.47
C TYR A 272 11.97 -14.54 38.27
N PHE A 273 11.09 -14.28 39.22
CA PHE A 273 10.25 -13.10 39.34
C PHE A 273 10.82 -12.17 40.41
N ASP A 274 11.00 -10.88 40.13
CA ASP A 274 11.56 -9.95 41.10
C ASP A 274 10.60 -9.71 42.28
N PRO A 275 10.98 -10.06 43.53
CA PRO A 275 10.13 -9.87 44.69
C PRO A 275 9.78 -8.42 44.99
N ARG A 276 10.59 -7.45 44.53
CA ARG A 276 10.32 -6.03 44.71
C ARG A 276 9.05 -5.57 43.98
N TRP A 277 8.64 -6.34 42.97
CA TRP A 277 7.43 -6.10 42.19
C TRP A 277 6.29 -7.08 42.57
N GLY A 278 6.40 -7.72 43.73
CA GLY A 278 5.39 -8.68 44.20
C GLY A 278 5.51 -10.10 43.65
N GLY A 279 6.61 -10.41 42.96
CA GLY A 279 6.85 -11.75 42.43
C GLY A 279 7.32 -12.74 43.50
N PRO A 280 7.09 -14.06 43.28
CA PRO A 280 7.43 -15.11 44.26
C PRO A 280 8.92 -15.45 44.32
N GLY A 281 9.78 -14.81 43.57
CA GLY A 281 11.18 -15.15 43.44
C GLY A 281 11.40 -16.27 42.42
N LYS A 282 12.20 -17.30 42.80
CA LYS A 282 12.52 -18.42 41.92
C LYS A 282 11.42 -19.47 41.95
N VAL A 283 10.88 -19.83 40.80
CA VAL A 283 9.87 -20.85 40.59
C VAL A 283 10.30 -21.81 39.48
N VAL A 284 9.94 -23.06 39.56
CA VAL A 284 10.15 -24.04 38.49
C VAL A 284 8.87 -24.17 37.67
N PHE A 285 8.96 -23.98 36.36
CA PHE A 285 7.89 -24.22 35.43
C PHE A 285 8.19 -25.51 34.65
N ASP A 286 7.32 -26.51 34.79
CA ASP A 286 7.48 -27.77 34.05
C ASP A 286 7.23 -27.58 32.56
N GLU A 287 6.39 -26.64 32.22
CA GLU A 287 6.13 -26.19 30.87
C GLU A 287 5.91 -24.66 30.82
N LEU A 288 6.13 -24.05 29.68
CA LEU A 288 5.85 -22.63 29.48
C LEU A 288 4.36 -22.39 29.34
N ILE A 289 3.76 -21.70 30.32
CA ILE A 289 2.35 -21.34 30.35
C ILE A 289 2.15 -19.83 30.38
N ASP A 290 0.97 -19.41 30.01
CA ASP A 290 0.53 -18.03 30.19
C ASP A 290 0.36 -17.75 31.69
N TRP A 291 0.99 -16.70 32.20
CA TRP A 291 0.91 -16.33 33.61
C TRP A 291 -0.52 -16.04 34.08
N THR A 292 -1.37 -15.54 33.20
CA THR A 292 -2.77 -15.18 33.53
C THR A 292 -3.60 -16.37 34.02
N VAL A 293 -3.17 -17.60 33.67
CA VAL A 293 -3.83 -18.85 34.11
C VAL A 293 -3.08 -19.57 35.24
N HIS A 294 -1.95 -18.99 35.73
CA HIS A 294 -1.17 -19.63 36.80
C HIS A 294 -1.94 -19.67 38.12
N ALA A 295 -1.74 -20.74 38.88
CA ALA A 295 -2.40 -20.93 40.18
C ALA A 295 -1.97 -19.91 41.25
N ASP A 296 -0.68 -19.56 41.25
CA ASP A 296 -0.11 -18.54 42.13
C ASP A 296 -0.53 -17.14 41.68
N THR A 297 -1.19 -16.40 42.56
CA THR A 297 -1.65 -15.03 42.30
C THR A 297 -0.51 -14.03 42.15
N GLY A 298 0.65 -14.28 42.82
CA GLY A 298 1.85 -13.46 42.66
C GLY A 298 2.45 -13.57 41.25
N ILE A 299 2.21 -14.68 40.54
CA ILE A 299 2.58 -14.87 39.14
C ILE A 299 1.46 -14.34 38.21
N ARG A 300 0.21 -14.74 38.51
CA ARG A 300 -0.97 -14.38 37.68
C ARG A 300 -1.11 -12.90 37.45
N TYR A 301 -0.83 -12.09 38.45
CA TYR A 301 -0.96 -10.62 38.37
C TYR A 301 0.38 -9.90 38.33
N TYR A 302 1.47 -10.64 38.10
CA TYR A 302 2.78 -10.04 38.03
C TYR A 302 2.89 -9.08 36.85
N SER A 303 3.35 -7.85 37.15
CA SER A 303 3.57 -6.81 36.15
C SER A 303 5.04 -6.37 36.19
N GLY A 304 5.88 -7.17 35.60
CA GLY A 304 7.33 -6.93 35.57
C GLY A 304 8.03 -7.89 34.61
N THR A 305 9.36 -7.88 34.64
CA THR A 305 10.18 -8.81 33.86
C THR A 305 10.48 -10.07 34.65
N ALA A 306 10.20 -11.24 34.08
CA ALA A 306 10.68 -12.51 34.59
C ALA A 306 11.83 -13.04 33.73
N VAL A 307 12.81 -13.65 34.40
CA VAL A 307 13.99 -14.22 33.74
C VAL A 307 13.86 -15.75 33.73
N TYR A 308 13.89 -16.33 32.51
CA TYR A 308 13.82 -17.76 32.28
C TYR A 308 15.22 -18.33 32.07
N HIS A 309 15.56 -19.35 32.84
CA HIS A 309 16.83 -20.06 32.76
C HIS A 309 16.63 -21.53 32.47
N LYS A 310 17.34 -22.01 31.44
CA LYS A 310 17.40 -23.44 31.12
C LYS A 310 18.77 -23.80 30.55
N GLU A 311 19.32 -24.90 30.95
CA GLU A 311 20.51 -25.45 30.33
C GLU A 311 20.11 -26.39 29.18
N LEU A 312 20.73 -26.20 28.04
CA LEU A 312 20.47 -26.99 26.83
C LEU A 312 21.75 -27.75 26.46
N ASN A 313 21.64 -29.03 26.32
CA ASN A 313 22.70 -29.88 25.75
C ASN A 313 22.41 -30.07 24.26
N LEU A 314 23.03 -29.29 23.41
CA LEU A 314 22.93 -29.44 21.96
C LEU A 314 24.01 -30.41 21.51
N ALA A 315 23.62 -31.55 20.96
CA ALA A 315 24.53 -32.41 20.21
C ALA A 315 24.86 -31.70 18.88
N MET A 316 26.13 -31.31 18.72
CA MET A 316 26.64 -30.78 17.45
C MET A 316 26.91 -31.90 16.46
#